data_b1e04389fca08bb0ba7960e57490dc75
#
_entry.id   b1e04389fca08bb0ba7960e57490dc75
#
_cell.length_a   1.000
_cell.length_b   1.000
_cell.length_c   1.000
_cell.angle_alpha   90.00
_cell.angle_beta   90.00
_cell.angle_gamma   90.00
#
_symmetry.space_group_name_H-M   'P 1'
#
loop_
_entity.id
_entity.type
_entity.pdbx_description
1 polymer ?
#
loop_
_entity_poly.entity_id
_entity_poly.type
_entity_poly.pdbx_seq_one_letter_code
_entity_poly.pdbx_strand_id
1 'polypeptide(L)'
;KTARHGTFFEMLGNFSFGDYFKEQSISWGWEFVTQHLNIPEEKVWVTVYEEDDEAFGIWENQIKIPKERIVRLGKDDNFWEIGIGPCGPCSELYFDRGEEYGCDNPDCKPGCDCDRYLEFWNHVFTQFNRDEEGNYGQLEHKNIDTGMGLERMACIMQGVDTIFDVDTIKHIL
;
A
#
# COMPACT_ATOMS: atom_id res chain seq x y z
N LYS A 1 -4.30 12.49 16.36
CA LYS A 1 -2.86 12.15 16.22
C LYS A 1 -2.70 10.64 16.26
N THR A 2 -1.94 10.10 15.36
CA THR A 2 -1.57 8.68 15.33
C THR A 2 -0.05 8.58 15.17
N ALA A 3 0.52 7.41 15.45
CA ALA A 3 1.95 7.14 15.30
C ALA A 3 2.46 7.26 13.85
N ARG A 4 1.54 7.21 12.87
CA ARG A 4 1.84 7.12 11.43
C ARG A 4 1.34 8.30 10.58
N HIS A 5 0.72 9.34 11.18
CA HIS A 5 0.22 10.51 10.47
C HIS A 5 0.87 11.79 10.98
N GLY A 6 1.56 12.49 10.08
CA GLY A 6 2.14 13.82 10.30
C GLY A 6 1.41 14.89 9.47
N THR A 7 1.73 16.14 9.75
CA THR A 7 1.26 17.29 8.93
C THR A 7 2.15 17.55 7.71
N PHE A 8 3.33 16.94 7.67
CA PHE A 8 4.26 16.91 6.56
C PHE A 8 4.73 15.48 6.35
N PHE A 9 4.85 15.06 5.10
CA PHE A 9 5.47 13.81 4.69
C PHE A 9 6.00 13.93 3.26
N GLU A 10 6.98 13.11 2.95
CA GLU A 10 7.49 12.96 1.59
C GLU A 10 6.94 11.67 0.99
N MET A 11 6.57 11.72 -0.29
CA MET A 11 6.04 10.57 -1.01
C MET A 11 7.00 10.15 -2.11
N LEU A 12 7.49 8.92 -2.01
CA LEU A 12 8.25 8.26 -3.07
C LEU A 12 7.28 7.50 -3.96
N GLY A 13 7.63 7.29 -5.21
CA GLY A 13 6.76 6.54 -6.11
C GLY A 13 7.40 6.23 -7.45
N ASN A 14 6.71 5.38 -8.19
CA ASN A 14 6.98 5.08 -9.59
C ASN A 14 5.68 5.19 -10.38
N PHE A 15 5.80 5.60 -11.63
CA PHE A 15 4.67 5.98 -12.47
C PHE A 15 4.79 5.33 -13.83
N SER A 16 3.63 4.91 -14.39
CA SER A 16 3.54 4.40 -15.76
C SER A 16 2.38 5.06 -16.47
N PHE A 17 2.64 5.58 -17.64
CA PHE A 17 1.66 6.23 -18.51
C PHE A 17 1.46 5.39 -19.77
N GLY A 18 0.60 4.35 -19.64
CA GLY A 18 0.29 3.44 -20.74
C GLY A 18 1.43 2.48 -21.13
N ASP A 19 2.38 2.24 -20.22
CA ASP A 19 3.52 1.34 -20.43
C ASP A 19 3.33 0.08 -19.58
N TYR A 20 4.04 -0.09 -18.46
CA TYR A 20 3.83 -1.24 -17.58
C TYR A 20 2.58 -1.09 -16.71
N PHE A 21 2.06 -2.22 -16.19
CA PHE A 21 0.84 -2.22 -15.38
C PHE A 21 1.01 -3.13 -14.14
N LYS A 22 -0.06 -3.78 -13.65
CA LYS A 22 -0.11 -4.49 -12.35
C LYS A 22 1.05 -5.48 -12.16
N GLU A 23 1.29 -6.34 -13.13
CA GLU A 23 2.28 -7.41 -13.00
C GLU A 23 3.69 -6.87 -12.71
N GLN A 24 4.13 -5.91 -13.50
CA GLN A 24 5.45 -5.31 -13.32
C GLN A 24 5.49 -4.43 -12.06
N SER A 25 4.45 -3.62 -11.82
CA SER A 25 4.39 -2.77 -10.63
C SER A 25 4.49 -3.59 -9.35
N ILE A 26 3.73 -4.67 -9.25
CA ILE A 26 3.74 -5.57 -8.10
C ILE A 26 5.09 -6.29 -7.98
N SER A 27 5.60 -6.86 -9.07
CA SER A 27 6.85 -7.63 -9.06
C SER A 27 8.06 -6.78 -8.68
N TRP A 28 8.19 -5.59 -9.27
CA TRP A 28 9.28 -4.66 -8.94
C TRP A 28 9.13 -4.06 -7.55
N GLY A 29 7.90 -3.80 -7.11
CA GLY A 29 7.62 -3.35 -5.76
C GLY A 29 8.05 -4.39 -4.72
N TRP A 30 7.71 -5.65 -4.95
CA TRP A 30 8.11 -6.76 -4.08
C TRP A 30 9.64 -6.95 -4.06
N GLU A 31 10.28 -6.94 -5.23
CA GLU A 31 11.74 -7.01 -5.34
C GLU A 31 12.40 -5.87 -4.56
N PHE A 32 11.93 -4.64 -4.74
CA PHE A 32 12.48 -3.47 -4.04
C PHE A 32 12.39 -3.63 -2.51
N VAL A 33 11.23 -4.02 -2.01
CA VAL A 33 10.98 -4.17 -0.56
C VAL A 33 11.83 -5.30 0.04
N THR A 34 11.88 -6.45 -0.63
CA THR A 34 12.50 -7.66 -0.04
C THR A 34 13.98 -7.79 -0.33
N GLN A 35 14.44 -7.35 -1.53
CA GLN A 35 15.84 -7.54 -1.95
C GLN A 35 16.69 -6.29 -1.77
N HIS A 36 16.13 -5.09 -1.97
CA HIS A 36 16.90 -3.85 -1.83
C HIS A 36 16.78 -3.25 -0.44
N LEU A 37 15.57 -3.21 0.13
CA LEU A 37 15.35 -2.73 1.50
C LEU A 37 15.57 -3.84 2.55
N ASN A 38 15.67 -5.10 2.12
CA ASN A 38 15.87 -6.27 2.98
C ASN A 38 14.80 -6.40 4.09
N ILE A 39 13.56 -6.02 3.79
CA ILE A 39 12.44 -6.26 4.71
C ILE A 39 12.10 -7.75 4.66
N PRO A 40 12.04 -8.44 5.82
CA PRO A 40 11.68 -9.86 5.86
C PRO A 40 10.30 -10.11 5.24
N GLU A 41 10.23 -11.05 4.30
CA GLU A 41 8.99 -11.36 3.58
C GLU A 41 7.83 -11.74 4.51
N GLU A 42 8.12 -12.43 5.62
CA GLU A 42 7.14 -12.84 6.61
C GLU A 42 6.51 -11.67 7.38
N LYS A 43 7.15 -10.49 7.34
CA LYS A 43 6.64 -9.26 7.94
C LYS A 43 5.76 -8.45 6.98
N VAL A 44 5.73 -8.82 5.70
CA VAL A 44 4.96 -8.06 4.70
C VAL A 44 3.60 -8.72 4.47
N TRP A 45 2.57 -7.92 4.63
CA TRP A 45 1.19 -8.22 4.27
C TRP A 45 0.77 -7.34 3.11
N VAL A 46 -0.19 -7.80 2.32
CA VAL A 46 -0.73 -7.01 1.21
C VAL A 46 -2.25 -6.97 1.27
N THR A 47 -2.79 -5.85 0.80
CA THR A 47 -4.22 -5.73 0.56
C THR A 47 -4.50 -5.60 -0.93
N VAL A 48 -5.69 -5.99 -1.35
CA VAL A 48 -6.18 -5.80 -2.72
C VAL A 48 -7.66 -5.38 -2.65
N TYR A 49 -8.10 -4.63 -3.64
CA TYR A 49 -9.53 -4.37 -3.81
C TYR A 49 -10.30 -5.69 -3.96
N GLU A 50 -11.42 -5.80 -3.28
CA GLU A 50 -12.17 -7.06 -3.16
C GLU A 50 -12.59 -7.69 -4.50
N GLU A 51 -12.80 -6.87 -5.54
CA GLU A 51 -13.14 -7.30 -6.90
C GLU A 51 -11.92 -7.43 -7.83
N ASP A 52 -10.69 -7.14 -7.35
CA ASP A 52 -9.47 -7.21 -8.17
C ASP A 52 -8.82 -8.61 -8.09
N ASP A 53 -9.42 -9.56 -8.78
CA ASP A 53 -8.89 -10.93 -8.87
C ASP A 53 -7.55 -11.03 -9.61
N GLU A 54 -7.26 -10.06 -10.51
CA GLU A 54 -5.98 -10.00 -11.23
C GLU A 54 -4.83 -9.68 -10.26
N ALA A 55 -4.95 -8.62 -9.46
CA ALA A 55 -3.94 -8.28 -8.46
C ALA A 55 -3.77 -9.38 -7.41
N PHE A 56 -4.90 -9.96 -6.94
CA PHE A 56 -4.86 -11.10 -6.02
C PHE A 56 -4.08 -12.28 -6.62
N GLY A 57 -4.37 -12.64 -7.86
CA GLY A 57 -3.69 -13.74 -8.56
C GLY A 57 -2.20 -13.49 -8.79
N ILE A 58 -1.78 -12.24 -9.02
CA ILE A 58 -0.36 -11.89 -9.14
C ILE A 58 0.35 -12.11 -7.79
N TRP A 59 -0.21 -11.62 -6.69
CA TRP A 59 0.36 -11.83 -5.35
C TRP A 59 0.44 -13.31 -4.96
N GLU A 60 -0.63 -14.08 -5.17
CA GLU A 60 -0.72 -15.49 -4.79
C GLU A 60 0.15 -16.39 -5.69
N ASN A 61 0.06 -16.22 -7.02
CA ASN A 61 0.60 -17.19 -7.98
C ASN A 61 1.96 -16.82 -8.55
N GLN A 62 2.30 -15.52 -8.66
CA GLN A 62 3.58 -15.08 -9.19
C GLN A 62 4.56 -14.75 -8.06
N ILE A 63 4.15 -13.90 -7.12
CA ILE A 63 4.97 -13.50 -5.98
C ILE A 63 5.06 -14.61 -4.92
N LYS A 64 4.02 -15.47 -4.82
CA LYS A 64 3.95 -16.58 -3.87
C LYS A 64 3.74 -16.16 -2.41
N ILE A 65 3.11 -15.02 -2.19
CA ILE A 65 2.69 -14.65 -0.83
C ILE A 65 1.63 -15.67 -0.36
N PRO A 66 1.74 -16.20 0.86
CA PRO A 66 0.71 -17.03 1.45
C PRO A 66 -0.66 -16.33 1.44
N LYS A 67 -1.70 -17.04 1.03
CA LYS A 67 -3.05 -16.50 0.84
C LYS A 67 -3.60 -15.77 2.07
N GLU A 68 -3.26 -16.26 3.26
CA GLU A 68 -3.64 -15.68 4.55
C GLU A 68 -3.04 -14.29 4.79
N ARG A 69 -2.00 -13.90 4.05
CA ARG A 69 -1.40 -12.57 4.10
C ARG A 69 -1.84 -11.64 2.96
N ILE A 70 -2.80 -12.07 2.14
CA ILE A 70 -3.43 -11.27 1.09
C ILE A 70 -4.85 -10.95 1.54
N VAL A 71 -5.11 -9.73 1.96
CA VAL A 71 -6.40 -9.30 2.50
C VAL A 71 -7.21 -8.58 1.43
N ARG A 72 -8.46 -8.97 1.24
CA ARG A 72 -9.40 -8.26 0.37
C ARG A 72 -10.13 -7.20 1.19
N LEU A 73 -10.09 -5.96 0.74
CA LEU A 73 -10.79 -4.84 1.36
C LEU A 73 -11.71 -4.15 0.34
N GLY A 74 -12.69 -3.45 0.87
CA GLY A 74 -13.68 -2.75 0.08
C GLY A 74 -13.17 -1.48 -0.58
N LYS A 75 -14.11 -0.76 -1.19
CA LYS A 75 -13.81 0.45 -1.94
C LYS A 75 -13.24 1.58 -1.08
N ASP A 76 -13.64 1.65 0.17
CA ASP A 76 -13.20 2.72 1.09
C ASP A 76 -11.70 2.61 1.42
N ASP A 77 -11.13 1.41 1.31
CA ASP A 77 -9.72 1.13 1.62
C ASP A 77 -8.87 0.93 0.35
N ASN A 78 -9.34 0.09 -0.59
CA ASN A 78 -8.52 -0.34 -1.73
C ASN A 78 -9.03 0.14 -3.10
N PHE A 79 -9.63 1.32 -3.16
CA PHE A 79 -9.97 1.99 -4.42
C PHE A 79 -9.66 3.47 -4.33
N TRP A 80 -8.76 3.95 -5.16
CA TRP A 80 -8.35 5.35 -5.15
C TRP A 80 -9.15 6.17 -6.17
N GLU A 81 -9.82 7.23 -5.70
CA GLU A 81 -10.51 8.22 -6.52
C GLU A 81 -10.53 9.60 -5.84
N ILE A 82 -10.38 10.66 -6.62
CA ILE A 82 -10.60 12.04 -6.18
C ILE A 82 -11.56 12.72 -7.13
N GLY A 83 -12.85 12.69 -6.78
CA GLY A 83 -13.89 13.34 -7.57
C GLY A 83 -13.97 12.79 -8.99
N ILE A 84 -13.94 13.67 -10.01
CA ILE A 84 -13.98 13.33 -11.42
C ILE A 84 -12.55 13.08 -11.93
N GLY A 85 -12.40 12.09 -12.80
CA GLY A 85 -11.10 11.82 -13.43
C GLY A 85 -10.59 10.40 -13.27
N PRO A 86 -9.30 10.18 -13.56
CA PRO A 86 -8.66 8.87 -13.48
C PRO A 86 -8.73 8.28 -12.08
N CYS A 87 -9.09 6.99 -12.00
CA CYS A 87 -9.25 6.27 -10.74
C CYS A 87 -9.07 4.76 -10.97
N GLY A 88 -9.01 4.00 -9.89
CA GLY A 88 -8.92 2.54 -9.99
C GLY A 88 -8.67 1.84 -8.67
N PRO A 89 -8.70 0.49 -8.70
CA PRO A 89 -8.36 -0.31 -7.53
C PRO A 89 -6.90 -0.12 -7.14
N CYS A 90 -6.61 -0.37 -5.88
CA CYS A 90 -5.23 -0.34 -5.39
C CYS A 90 -4.88 -1.61 -4.62
N SER A 91 -3.57 -1.79 -4.47
CA SER A 91 -2.96 -2.80 -3.64
C SER A 91 -1.94 -2.13 -2.73
N GLU A 92 -2.05 -2.36 -1.44
CA GLU A 92 -1.22 -1.72 -0.44
C GLU A 92 -0.32 -2.75 0.24
N LEU A 93 0.89 -2.31 0.59
CA LEU A 93 1.85 -3.10 1.34
C LEU A 93 1.90 -2.61 2.79
N TYR A 94 1.80 -3.55 3.72
CA TYR A 94 1.81 -3.34 5.16
C TYR A 94 2.98 -4.05 5.80
N PHE A 95 3.57 -3.43 6.81
CA PHE A 95 4.57 -4.05 7.67
C PHE A 95 3.93 -4.51 8.99
N ASP A 96 4.03 -5.79 9.31
CA ASP A 96 3.61 -6.33 10.61
C ASP A 96 4.66 -5.99 11.67
N ARG A 97 4.33 -5.06 12.52
CA ARG A 97 5.21 -4.56 13.61
C ARG A 97 5.32 -5.53 14.79
N GLY A 98 4.40 -6.48 14.87
CA GLY A 98 4.32 -7.46 15.96
C GLY A 98 3.04 -7.34 16.78
N GLU A 99 2.78 -8.38 17.55
CA GLU A 99 1.54 -8.50 18.36
C GLU A 99 1.45 -7.41 19.44
N GLU A 100 2.58 -6.93 19.94
CA GLU A 100 2.68 -5.86 20.93
C GLU A 100 2.08 -4.53 20.48
N TYR A 101 1.96 -4.30 19.16
CA TYR A 101 1.30 -3.13 18.56
C TYR A 101 -0.16 -3.40 18.19
N GLY A 102 -0.62 -4.64 18.41
CA GLY A 102 -1.96 -5.09 18.02
C GLY A 102 -3.05 -4.66 19.00
N CYS A 103 -4.26 -5.05 18.66
CA CYS A 103 -5.43 -4.96 19.52
C CYS A 103 -5.86 -6.36 19.98
N ASP A 104 -6.82 -6.44 20.92
CA ASP A 104 -7.32 -7.72 21.45
C ASP A 104 -8.25 -8.46 20.47
N ASN A 105 -8.38 -7.98 19.23
CA ASN A 105 -9.18 -8.64 18.20
C ASN A 105 -8.44 -9.86 17.66
N PRO A 106 -8.98 -11.08 17.78
CA PRO A 106 -8.35 -12.29 17.24
C PRO A 106 -8.22 -12.29 15.72
N ASP A 107 -9.06 -11.51 15.02
CA ASP A 107 -9.04 -11.36 13.56
C ASP A 107 -8.23 -10.12 13.11
N CYS A 108 -7.31 -9.62 13.95
CA CYS A 108 -6.47 -8.48 13.66
C CYS A 108 -5.63 -8.73 12.40
N LYS A 109 -5.82 -7.86 11.38
CA LYS A 109 -5.16 -7.93 10.07
C LYS A 109 -5.10 -6.53 9.44
N PRO A 110 -4.42 -6.32 8.30
CA PRO A 110 -4.51 -5.06 7.55
C PRO A 110 -5.97 -4.61 7.34
N GLY A 111 -6.21 -3.31 7.52
CA GLY A 111 -7.56 -2.73 7.60
C GLY A 111 -8.06 -2.56 9.05
N CYS A 112 -7.33 -3.06 10.06
CA CYS A 112 -7.60 -2.77 11.46
C CYS A 112 -7.01 -1.40 11.84
N ASP A 113 -7.73 -0.63 12.67
CA ASP A 113 -7.29 0.70 13.14
C ASP A 113 -6.13 0.68 14.15
N CYS A 114 -5.68 -0.51 14.59
CA CYS A 114 -4.55 -0.62 15.51
C CYS A 114 -3.20 -0.31 14.82
N ASP A 115 -2.14 -0.17 15.63
CA ASP A 115 -0.81 0.19 15.14
C ASP A 115 0.04 -1.00 14.70
N ARG A 116 -0.50 -2.24 14.68
CA ARG A 116 0.24 -3.45 14.29
C ARG A 116 0.65 -3.44 12.83
N TYR A 117 -0.30 -3.15 11.94
CA TYR A 117 -0.06 -3.18 10.50
C TYR A 117 0.12 -1.77 9.98
N LEU A 118 1.38 -1.42 9.70
CA LEU A 118 1.75 -0.12 9.17
C LEU A 118 1.73 -0.16 7.65
N GLU A 119 0.72 0.47 7.02
CA GLU A 119 0.73 0.72 5.59
C GLU A 119 1.88 1.65 5.24
N PHE A 120 2.73 1.24 4.29
CA PHE A 120 3.88 2.03 3.88
C PHE A 120 3.94 2.32 2.37
N TRP A 121 3.26 1.52 1.54
CA TRP A 121 3.26 1.72 0.09
C TRP A 121 1.90 1.36 -0.52
N ASN A 122 1.36 2.26 -1.35
CA ASN A 122 0.13 2.06 -2.10
C ASN A 122 0.43 2.01 -3.61
N HIS A 123 -0.03 0.96 -4.30
CA HIS A 123 0.04 0.78 -5.74
C HIS A 123 -1.34 1.00 -6.33
N VAL A 124 -1.56 2.15 -6.99
CA VAL A 124 -2.82 2.47 -7.65
C VAL A 124 -2.80 2.02 -9.10
N PHE A 125 -3.78 1.21 -9.47
CA PHE A 125 -3.99 0.69 -10.84
C PHE A 125 -5.04 1.54 -11.54
N THR A 126 -4.61 2.67 -12.09
CA THR A 126 -5.50 3.64 -12.72
C THR A 126 -6.00 3.11 -14.06
N GLN A 127 -7.18 2.53 -14.05
CA GLN A 127 -7.79 1.86 -15.21
C GLN A 127 -9.16 2.39 -15.58
N PHE A 128 -9.74 3.26 -14.74
CA PHE A 128 -11.04 3.88 -14.98
C PHE A 128 -10.93 5.40 -15.01
N ASN A 129 -11.94 6.01 -15.64
CA ASN A 129 -12.22 7.44 -15.53
C ASN A 129 -13.62 7.62 -14.98
N ARG A 130 -13.77 8.33 -13.87
CA ARG A 130 -15.05 8.68 -13.29
C ARG A 130 -15.56 9.97 -13.90
N ASP A 131 -16.81 9.98 -14.40
CA ASP A 131 -17.47 11.16 -14.98
C ASP A 131 -18.21 11.99 -13.90
N GLU A 132 -18.86 13.08 -14.36
CA GLU A 132 -19.64 13.98 -13.50
C GLU A 132 -20.89 13.30 -12.90
N GLU A 133 -21.43 12.30 -13.60
CA GLU A 133 -22.58 11.52 -13.16
C GLU A 133 -22.18 10.37 -12.22
N GLY A 134 -20.87 10.14 -12.03
CA GLY A 134 -20.35 9.09 -11.16
C GLY A 134 -20.19 7.73 -11.83
N ASN A 135 -20.28 7.64 -13.15
CA ASN A 135 -20.05 6.40 -13.89
C ASN A 135 -18.54 6.18 -14.15
N TYR A 136 -18.14 4.92 -14.22
CA TYR A 136 -16.77 4.52 -14.47
C TYR A 136 -16.61 4.00 -15.90
N GLY A 137 -15.94 4.79 -16.75
CA GLY A 137 -15.50 4.37 -18.08
C GLY A 137 -14.10 3.77 -18.03
N GLN A 138 -13.82 2.78 -18.86
CA GLN A 138 -12.46 2.25 -19.00
C GLN A 138 -11.54 3.29 -19.64
N LEU A 139 -10.31 3.43 -19.11
CA LEU A 139 -9.27 4.19 -19.78
C LEU A 139 -8.72 3.41 -20.98
N GLU A 140 -8.44 4.12 -22.08
CA GLU A 140 -7.77 3.56 -23.25
C GLU A 140 -6.37 3.06 -22.90
N HIS A 141 -5.66 3.84 -22.10
CA HIS A 141 -4.33 3.49 -21.57
C HIS A 141 -4.41 3.40 -20.06
N LYS A 142 -4.07 2.22 -19.54
CA LYS A 142 -3.97 1.98 -18.09
C LYS A 142 -2.66 2.55 -17.56
N ASN A 143 -2.69 3.09 -16.35
CA ASN A 143 -1.56 3.77 -15.75
C ASN A 143 -1.25 3.18 -14.37
N ILE A 144 -0.01 3.36 -13.94
CA ILE A 144 0.41 3.09 -12.57
C ILE A 144 0.74 4.41 -11.88
N ASP A 145 0.20 4.57 -10.69
CA ASP A 145 0.55 5.62 -9.75
C ASP A 145 0.82 4.97 -8.40
N THR A 146 2.04 5.11 -7.86
CA THR A 146 2.35 4.54 -6.56
C THR A 146 2.78 5.62 -5.58
N GLY A 147 2.46 5.41 -4.30
CA GLY A 147 2.87 6.31 -3.23
C GLY A 147 3.41 5.55 -2.03
N MET A 148 4.71 5.75 -1.72
CA MET A 148 5.36 5.25 -0.53
C MET A 148 5.67 6.40 0.42
N GLY A 149 5.18 6.33 1.66
CA GLY A 149 5.53 7.31 2.69
C GLY A 149 6.99 7.16 3.11
N LEU A 150 7.84 8.15 2.80
CA LEU A 150 9.26 8.11 3.15
C LEU A 150 9.45 7.97 4.67
N GLU A 151 8.71 8.75 5.46
CA GLU A 151 8.80 8.71 6.93
C GLU A 151 8.29 7.39 7.50
N ARG A 152 7.26 6.79 6.92
CA ARG A 152 6.79 5.44 7.31
C ARG A 152 7.85 4.38 6.99
N MET A 153 8.44 4.44 5.81
CA MET A 153 9.54 3.53 5.45
C MET A 153 10.75 3.75 6.35
N ALA A 154 11.14 4.99 6.62
CA ALA A 154 12.23 5.31 7.54
C ALA A 154 11.95 4.79 8.95
N CYS A 155 10.69 4.88 9.43
CA CYS A 155 10.26 4.32 10.70
C CYS A 155 10.52 2.80 10.76
N ILE A 156 10.17 2.06 9.71
CA ILE A 156 10.44 0.62 9.60
C ILE A 156 11.96 0.34 9.59
N MET A 157 12.71 1.06 8.76
CA MET A 157 14.15 0.84 8.57
C MET A 157 14.98 1.21 9.79
N GLN A 158 14.56 2.22 10.56
CA GLN A 158 15.22 2.65 11.79
C GLN A 158 14.73 1.88 13.03
N GLY A 159 13.66 1.08 12.90
CA GLY A 159 13.08 0.32 14.01
C GLY A 159 12.55 1.21 15.13
N VAL A 160 11.92 2.34 14.78
CA VAL A 160 11.34 3.28 15.73
C VAL A 160 9.82 3.18 15.77
N ASP A 161 9.20 3.62 16.88
CA ASP A 161 7.78 3.39 17.13
C ASP A 161 6.85 4.33 16.37
N THR A 162 7.31 5.55 16.10
CA THR A 162 6.50 6.57 15.45
C THR A 162 7.29 7.30 14.38
N ILE A 163 6.60 7.87 13.39
CA ILE A 163 7.25 8.73 12.39
C ILE A 163 7.91 9.97 13.03
N PHE A 164 7.51 10.34 14.24
CA PHE A 164 8.09 11.47 15.00
C PHE A 164 9.44 11.11 15.63
N ASP A 165 9.77 9.83 15.73
CA ASP A 165 11.06 9.32 16.23
C ASP A 165 12.09 9.09 15.11
N VAL A 166 11.67 9.20 13.84
CA VAL A 166 12.57 9.16 12.68
C VAL A 166 13.57 10.33 12.79
N ASP A 167 14.83 10.07 12.47
CA ASP A 167 15.94 10.99 12.66
C ASP A 167 15.69 12.40 12.07
N THR A 168 15.14 12.47 10.86
CA THR A 168 14.84 13.75 10.17
C THR A 168 13.74 14.55 10.88
N ILE A 169 12.71 13.89 11.42
CA ILE A 169 11.61 14.56 12.13
C ILE A 169 12.00 14.88 13.56
N LYS A 170 12.62 13.92 14.25
CA LYS A 170 13.05 14.07 15.65
C LYS A 170 14.02 15.23 15.86
N HIS A 171 14.80 15.56 14.83
CA HIS A 171 15.73 16.69 14.88
C HIS A 171 15.03 18.06 14.92
N ILE A 172 13.77 18.12 14.47
CA ILE A 172 12.96 19.34 14.44
C ILE A 172 12.20 19.54 15.75
N LEU A 173 11.86 18.44 16.44
CA LEU A 173 11.10 18.42 17.70
C LEU A 173 12.01 18.60 18.92
#